data_4450882d309ce4eaf04fcd8684f3f9fd
#
_entry.id   4450882d309ce4eaf04fcd8684f3f9fd
#
_cell.length_a   1.000
_cell.length_b   1.000
_cell.length_c   1.000
_cell.angle_alpha   90.00
_cell.angle_beta   90.00
_cell.angle_gamma   90.00
#
_symmetry.space_group_name_H-M   'P 1'
#
loop_
_entity.id
_entity.type
_entity.pdbx_description
1 polymer ?
#
loop_
_entity_poly.entity_id
_entity_poly.type
_entity_poly.pdbx_seq_one_letter_code
_entity_poly.pdbx_strand_id
1 'polypeptide(L)'
;MTNDNLQEHLNNGLYGTPQLHPDEQRKYLGTFRERVSLTITFKEFSNNQNACLTAIKQEISSNTKEELSIKINGQLSSDIINKIIQISKENNTKFEYLADASFSHDDDANAIVICSSKSALYIENIDVESKYHELFERKSEEKNDPKEDKKGFLSKLFDL
;
A
#
# COMPACT_ATOMS: atom_id res chain seq x y z
N MET A 1 -33.28 -2.46 30.03
CA MET A 1 -32.34 -3.17 29.19
C MET A 1 -33.05 -4.28 28.45
N THR A 2 -32.93 -4.30 27.17
CA THR A 2 -33.58 -5.30 26.36
C THR A 2 -32.73 -6.56 26.30
N ASN A 3 -33.35 -7.72 26.06
CA ASN A 3 -32.66 -8.99 25.91
C ASN A 3 -31.61 -8.94 24.77
N ASP A 4 -31.82 -8.08 23.79
CA ASP A 4 -30.92 -7.92 22.64
C ASP A 4 -29.54 -7.41 23.06
N ASN A 5 -29.50 -6.43 23.98
CA ASN A 5 -28.21 -5.92 24.47
C ASN A 5 -27.46 -6.97 25.28
N LEU A 6 -28.17 -7.77 26.07
CA LEU A 6 -27.56 -8.86 26.83
C LEU A 6 -27.00 -9.92 25.89
N GLN A 7 -27.74 -10.27 24.85
CA GLN A 7 -27.30 -11.26 23.86
C GLN A 7 -26.05 -10.78 23.12
N GLU A 8 -25.99 -9.53 22.75
CA GLU A 8 -24.84 -8.92 22.10
C GLU A 8 -23.60 -8.97 23.00
N HIS A 9 -23.75 -8.63 24.28
CA HIS A 9 -22.65 -8.72 25.25
C HIS A 9 -22.18 -10.16 25.46
N LEU A 10 -23.10 -11.11 25.50
CA LEU A 10 -22.77 -12.51 25.63
C LEU A 10 -22.04 -13.03 24.40
N ASN A 11 -22.48 -12.66 23.22
CA ASN A 11 -21.82 -13.06 21.98
C ASN A 11 -20.40 -12.49 21.90
N ASN A 12 -20.21 -11.23 22.27
CA ASN A 12 -18.90 -10.59 22.31
C ASN A 12 -17.97 -11.29 23.32
N GLY A 13 -18.50 -11.72 24.46
CA GLY A 13 -17.74 -12.44 25.45
C GLY A 13 -17.35 -13.85 25.03
N LEU A 14 -18.21 -14.54 24.27
CA LEU A 14 -18.00 -15.93 23.83
C LEU A 14 -17.10 -16.05 22.61
N TYR A 15 -17.19 -15.12 21.66
CA TYR A 15 -16.53 -15.20 20.35
C TYR A 15 -15.51 -14.09 20.13
N GLY A 16 -15.22 -13.29 21.15
CA GLY A 16 -14.42 -12.08 21.01
C GLY A 16 -15.24 -10.92 20.46
N THR A 17 -14.66 -9.74 20.43
CA THR A 17 -15.31 -8.56 19.89
C THR A 17 -15.50 -8.71 18.39
N PRO A 18 -16.74 -8.65 17.86
CA PRO A 18 -16.93 -8.72 16.41
C PRO A 18 -16.21 -7.57 15.74
N GLN A 19 -15.48 -7.87 14.68
CA GLN A 19 -14.85 -6.83 13.88
C GLN A 19 -15.93 -6.10 13.11
N LEU A 20 -15.94 -4.78 13.20
CA LEU A 20 -16.77 -3.95 12.35
C LEU A 20 -16.19 -4.00 10.94
N HIS A 21 -17.03 -4.34 9.96
CA HIS A 21 -16.63 -4.42 8.56
C HIS A 21 -15.40 -5.31 8.32
N PRO A 22 -15.51 -6.63 8.59
CA PRO A 22 -14.36 -7.54 8.47
C PRO A 22 -13.81 -7.60 7.03
N ASP A 23 -14.67 -7.49 6.03
CA ASP A 23 -14.23 -7.48 4.62
C ASP A 23 -13.41 -6.24 4.30
N GLU A 24 -13.81 -5.10 4.83
CA GLU A 24 -13.07 -3.85 4.69
C GLU A 24 -11.69 -3.94 5.34
N GLN A 25 -11.62 -4.49 6.56
CA GLN A 25 -10.36 -4.67 7.26
C GLN A 25 -9.42 -5.63 6.52
N ARG A 26 -9.95 -6.71 5.95
CA ARG A 26 -9.14 -7.62 5.14
C ARG A 26 -8.61 -6.93 3.89
N LYS A 27 -9.45 -6.14 3.24
CA LYS A 27 -9.06 -5.39 2.04
C LYS A 27 -7.94 -4.40 2.33
N TYR A 28 -8.01 -3.70 3.45
CA TYR A 28 -7.07 -2.64 3.80
C TYR A 28 -6.07 -3.06 4.88
N LEU A 29 -5.71 -4.33 4.93
CA LEU A 29 -4.66 -4.89 5.78
C LEU A 29 -4.84 -4.53 7.26
N GLY A 30 -6.06 -4.61 7.75
CA GLY A 30 -6.40 -4.42 9.16
C GLY A 30 -6.84 -3.01 9.53
N THR A 31 -6.89 -2.09 8.57
CA THR A 31 -7.39 -0.74 8.82
C THR A 31 -8.71 -0.48 8.08
N PHE A 32 -9.26 0.70 8.26
CA PHE A 32 -10.51 1.12 7.64
C PHE A 32 -10.26 2.07 6.48
N ARG A 33 -11.14 2.01 5.46
CA ARG A 33 -11.03 2.84 4.26
C ARG A 33 -10.85 4.34 4.57
N GLU A 34 -11.54 4.84 5.58
CA GLU A 34 -11.49 6.25 5.97
C GLU A 34 -10.12 6.71 6.44
N ARG A 35 -9.28 5.80 6.91
CA ARG A 35 -7.92 6.09 7.39
C ARG A 35 -6.86 5.90 6.33
N VAL A 36 -7.23 5.37 5.16
CA VAL A 36 -6.27 5.01 4.12
C VAL A 36 -5.86 6.24 3.32
N SER A 37 -4.57 6.37 3.12
CA SER A 37 -3.95 7.42 2.31
C SER A 37 -3.55 6.91 0.94
N LEU A 38 -3.04 5.68 0.86
CA LEU A 38 -2.54 5.09 -0.38
C LEU A 38 -2.69 3.57 -0.33
N THR A 39 -3.10 2.97 -1.45
CA THR A 39 -3.09 1.52 -1.63
C THR A 39 -2.27 1.13 -2.84
N ILE A 40 -1.56 0.02 -2.74
CA ILE A 40 -0.80 -0.56 -3.84
C ILE A 40 -1.10 -2.05 -3.89
N THR A 41 -1.57 -2.53 -5.04
CA THR A 41 -1.87 -3.95 -5.25
C THR A 41 -0.61 -4.73 -5.62
N PHE A 42 -0.69 -6.07 -5.52
CA PHE A 42 0.37 -6.96 -5.98
C PHE A 42 0.65 -6.78 -7.47
N LYS A 43 -0.40 -6.60 -8.26
CA LYS A 43 -0.28 -6.37 -9.70
C LYS A 43 0.49 -5.09 -10.00
N GLU A 44 0.19 -4.02 -9.28
CA GLU A 44 0.88 -2.75 -9.46
C GLU A 44 2.38 -2.86 -9.13
N PHE A 45 2.73 -3.58 -8.07
CA PHE A 45 4.13 -3.87 -7.77
C PHE A 45 4.80 -4.69 -8.85
N SER A 46 4.12 -5.71 -9.37
CA SER A 46 4.66 -6.54 -10.44
C SER A 46 4.90 -5.74 -11.71
N ASN A 47 4.01 -4.82 -12.01
CA ASN A 47 4.09 -4.01 -13.23
C ASN A 47 5.14 -2.91 -13.14
N ASN A 48 5.29 -2.28 -11.97
CA ASN A 48 6.22 -1.16 -11.84
C ASN A 48 6.67 -0.97 -10.39
N GLN A 49 7.58 -1.81 -9.97
CA GLN A 49 8.13 -1.77 -8.61
C GLN A 49 8.72 -0.40 -8.26
N ASN A 50 9.51 0.18 -9.15
CA ASN A 50 10.17 1.45 -8.89
C ASN A 50 9.20 2.60 -8.71
N ALA A 51 8.16 2.66 -9.53
CA ALA A 51 7.11 3.67 -9.38
C ALA A 51 6.38 3.51 -8.04
N CYS A 52 6.07 2.28 -7.65
CA CYS A 52 5.43 2.00 -6.38
C CYS A 52 6.29 2.44 -5.19
N LEU A 53 7.57 2.11 -5.19
CA LEU A 53 8.49 2.51 -4.13
C LEU A 53 8.65 4.03 -4.06
N THR A 54 8.72 4.69 -5.21
CA THR A 54 8.78 6.15 -5.28
C THR A 54 7.51 6.78 -4.73
N ALA A 55 6.35 6.23 -5.08
CA ALA A 55 5.06 6.71 -4.59
C ALA A 55 4.97 6.58 -3.06
N ILE A 56 5.45 5.48 -2.49
CA ILE A 56 5.49 5.31 -1.04
C ILE A 56 6.32 6.43 -0.40
N LYS A 57 7.51 6.69 -0.92
CA LYS A 57 8.39 7.76 -0.42
C LYS A 57 7.70 9.13 -0.48
N GLN A 58 7.07 9.43 -1.60
CA GLN A 58 6.38 10.71 -1.77
C GLN A 58 5.20 10.84 -0.83
N GLU A 59 4.41 9.79 -0.66
CA GLU A 59 3.24 9.81 0.21
C GLU A 59 3.62 10.08 1.67
N ILE A 60 4.60 9.37 2.20
CA ILE A 60 5.01 9.55 3.59
C ILE A 60 5.77 10.85 3.82
N SER A 61 6.48 11.36 2.81
CA SER A 61 7.21 12.63 2.90
C SER A 61 6.27 13.84 2.80
N SER A 62 5.19 13.72 2.05
CA SER A 62 4.24 14.83 1.81
C SER A 62 3.29 15.06 2.98
N ASN A 63 3.01 14.02 3.77
CA ASN A 63 2.01 14.06 4.83
C ASN A 63 2.65 14.16 6.21
N THR A 64 3.42 15.22 6.44
CA THR A 64 4.15 15.42 7.70
C THR A 64 3.25 15.75 8.88
N LYS A 65 2.02 16.19 8.63
CA LYS A 65 1.06 16.54 9.68
C LYS A 65 0.34 15.33 10.26
N GLU A 66 0.27 14.24 9.49
CA GLU A 66 -0.40 13.02 9.90
C GLU A 66 0.61 11.95 10.29
N GLU A 67 0.31 11.22 11.35
CA GLU A 67 1.14 10.09 11.74
C GLU A 67 0.76 8.88 10.88
N LEU A 68 1.47 8.70 9.78
CA LEU A 68 1.23 7.61 8.85
C LEU A 68 1.93 6.33 9.28
N SER A 69 1.33 5.20 8.90
CA SER A 69 1.89 3.87 9.09
C SER A 69 1.79 3.11 7.78
N ILE A 70 2.82 2.31 7.48
CA ILE A 70 2.84 1.46 6.29
C ILE A 70 2.48 0.05 6.71
N LYS A 71 1.38 -0.47 6.18
CA LYS A 71 0.98 -1.86 6.40
C LYS A 71 1.47 -2.70 5.23
N ILE A 72 2.24 -3.72 5.52
CA ILE A 72 2.93 -4.55 4.53
C ILE A 72 2.34 -5.95 4.54
N ASN A 73 1.77 -6.39 3.42
CA ASN A 73 1.30 -7.77 3.28
C ASN A 73 2.52 -8.69 3.21
N GLY A 74 2.58 -9.64 4.13
CA GLY A 74 3.70 -10.56 4.24
C GLY A 74 3.90 -11.51 3.06
N GLN A 75 2.97 -11.53 2.12
CA GLN A 75 3.08 -12.34 0.90
C GLN A 75 3.93 -11.66 -0.18
N LEU A 76 4.31 -10.40 0.00
CA LEU A 76 5.28 -9.74 -0.87
C LEU A 76 6.64 -10.43 -0.79
N SER A 77 7.44 -10.29 -1.86
CA SER A 77 8.80 -10.82 -1.86
C SER A 77 9.65 -10.14 -0.78
N SER A 78 10.60 -10.87 -0.22
CA SER A 78 11.49 -10.38 0.82
C SER A 78 12.27 -9.15 0.38
N ASP A 79 12.68 -9.09 -0.88
CA ASP A 79 13.42 -7.96 -1.42
C ASP A 79 12.59 -6.68 -1.39
N ILE A 80 11.33 -6.76 -1.80
CA ILE A 80 10.42 -5.60 -1.78
C ILE A 80 10.17 -5.18 -0.33
N ILE A 81 9.89 -6.13 0.55
CA ILE A 81 9.63 -5.86 1.97
C ILE A 81 10.82 -5.13 2.59
N ASN A 82 12.04 -5.60 2.35
CA ASN A 82 13.24 -4.98 2.90
C ASN A 82 13.42 -3.54 2.40
N LYS A 83 13.13 -3.29 1.13
CA LYS A 83 13.18 -1.93 0.56
C LYS A 83 12.17 -1.01 1.22
N ILE A 84 10.96 -1.49 1.47
CA ILE A 84 9.91 -0.71 2.12
C ILE A 84 10.27 -0.41 3.57
N ILE A 85 10.80 -1.40 4.29
CA ILE A 85 11.27 -1.21 5.67
C ILE A 85 12.38 -0.16 5.72
N GLN A 86 13.30 -0.20 4.77
CA GLN A 86 14.36 0.80 4.68
C GLN A 86 13.80 2.20 4.47
N ILE A 87 12.84 2.33 3.54
CA ILE A 87 12.15 3.61 3.30
C ILE A 87 11.48 4.12 4.57
N SER A 88 10.79 3.24 5.30
CA SER A 88 10.12 3.62 6.54
C SER A 88 11.09 4.13 7.59
N LYS A 89 12.23 3.47 7.74
CA LYS A 89 13.28 3.86 8.69
C LYS A 89 13.91 5.21 8.33
N GLU A 90 14.20 5.42 7.05
CA GLU A 90 14.76 6.68 6.56
C GLU A 90 13.85 7.88 6.79
N ASN A 91 12.55 7.65 6.81
CA ASN A 91 11.53 8.70 6.97
C ASN A 91 10.89 8.71 8.36
N ASN A 92 11.40 7.93 9.29
CA ASN A 92 10.86 7.80 10.66
C ASN A 92 9.36 7.47 10.66
N THR A 93 8.94 6.62 9.72
CA THR A 93 7.55 6.20 9.56
C THR A 93 7.38 4.81 10.16
N LYS A 94 6.28 4.60 10.86
CA LYS A 94 5.96 3.28 11.42
C LYS A 94 5.58 2.32 10.30
N PHE A 95 5.90 1.04 10.49
CA PHE A 95 5.42 -0.01 9.60
C PHE A 95 4.94 -1.21 10.40
N GLU A 96 4.05 -1.98 9.78
CA GLU A 96 3.53 -3.21 10.35
C GLU A 96 3.60 -4.31 9.29
N TYR A 97 4.28 -5.39 9.61
CA TYR A 97 4.39 -6.57 8.77
C TYR A 97 3.27 -7.53 9.13
N LEU A 98 2.43 -7.88 8.16
CA LEU A 98 1.27 -8.73 8.37
C LEU A 98 1.50 -10.09 7.71
N ALA A 99 1.90 -11.06 8.53
CA ALA A 99 2.22 -12.40 8.08
C ALA A 99 0.99 -13.33 7.99
N ASP A 100 -0.18 -12.85 8.39
CA ASP A 100 -1.40 -13.66 8.46
C ASP A 100 -1.82 -14.11 7.05
N ALA A 101 -1.94 -15.42 6.88
CA ALA A 101 -2.34 -16.03 5.61
C ALA A 101 -3.79 -15.73 5.22
N SER A 102 -4.59 -15.16 6.14
CA SER A 102 -5.97 -14.76 5.83
C SER A 102 -6.05 -13.57 4.88
N PHE A 103 -4.97 -12.77 4.77
CA PHE A 103 -4.91 -11.69 3.81
C PHE A 103 -4.68 -12.25 2.41
N SER A 104 -5.49 -11.78 1.46
CA SER A 104 -5.37 -12.23 0.08
C SER A 104 -4.04 -11.80 -0.53
N HIS A 105 -3.51 -12.62 -1.42
CA HIS A 105 -2.31 -12.31 -2.20
C HIS A 105 -2.59 -12.35 -3.71
N ASP A 106 -3.86 -12.26 -4.09
CA ASP A 106 -4.27 -12.18 -5.49
C ASP A 106 -3.74 -10.88 -6.12
N ASP A 107 -3.67 -10.84 -7.44
CA ASP A 107 -3.17 -9.66 -8.16
C ASP A 107 -3.89 -8.37 -7.78
N ASP A 108 -5.19 -8.44 -7.56
CA ASP A 108 -6.02 -7.29 -7.20
C ASP A 108 -6.02 -6.97 -5.71
N ALA A 109 -5.39 -7.82 -4.89
CA ALA A 109 -5.31 -7.60 -3.45
C ALA A 109 -4.28 -6.53 -3.13
N ASN A 110 -4.50 -5.83 -2.03
CA ASN A 110 -3.55 -4.82 -1.57
C ASN A 110 -2.31 -5.47 -0.97
N ALA A 111 -1.16 -5.10 -1.51
CA ALA A 111 0.14 -5.49 -1.00
C ALA A 111 0.65 -4.51 0.05
N ILE A 112 0.34 -3.22 -0.14
CA ILE A 112 0.71 -2.13 0.76
C ILE A 112 -0.52 -1.25 0.99
N VAL A 113 -0.71 -0.86 2.24
CA VAL A 113 -1.69 0.15 2.62
C VAL A 113 -0.99 1.18 3.52
N ILE A 114 -1.01 2.44 3.11
CA ILE A 114 -0.53 3.54 3.95
C ILE A 114 -1.76 4.20 4.57
N CYS A 115 -1.75 4.32 5.88
CA CYS A 115 -2.91 4.82 6.61
C CYS A 115 -2.48 5.71 7.77
N SER A 116 -3.42 6.51 8.28
CA SER A 116 -3.23 7.23 9.52
C SER A 116 -3.47 6.29 10.70
N SER A 117 -2.59 6.32 11.68
CA SER A 117 -2.75 5.54 12.90
C SER A 117 -3.71 6.19 13.90
N LYS A 118 -4.00 7.47 13.75
CA LYS A 118 -4.80 8.23 14.73
C LYS A 118 -6.08 8.83 14.19
N SER A 119 -6.15 9.16 12.91
CA SER A 119 -7.23 9.99 12.37
C SER A 119 -7.84 9.40 11.11
N ALA A 120 -9.12 9.67 10.88
CA ALA A 120 -9.74 9.44 9.59
C ALA A 120 -9.33 10.54 8.62
N LEU A 121 -8.92 10.16 7.42
CA LEU A 121 -8.41 11.09 6.41
C LEU A 121 -9.45 11.42 5.34
N TYR A 122 -10.37 10.50 5.06
CA TYR A 122 -11.42 10.63 4.05
C TYR A 122 -10.89 11.01 2.66
N ILE A 123 -9.79 10.39 2.25
CA ILE A 123 -9.19 10.63 0.92
C ILE A 123 -9.93 9.80 -0.12
N GLU A 124 -10.45 10.44 -1.16
CA GLU A 124 -11.19 9.75 -2.22
C GLU A 124 -10.29 8.91 -3.10
N ASN A 125 -9.18 9.48 -3.55
CA ASN A 125 -8.26 8.81 -4.47
C ASN A 125 -7.07 8.23 -3.72
N ILE A 126 -7.12 6.93 -3.47
CA ILE A 126 -6.08 6.21 -2.73
C ILE A 126 -5.28 5.24 -3.61
N ASP A 127 -5.75 4.97 -4.81
CA ASP A 127 -5.06 4.06 -5.72
C ASP A 127 -3.77 4.68 -6.24
N VAL A 128 -2.67 3.94 -6.18
CA VAL A 128 -1.35 4.44 -6.53
C VAL A 128 -1.25 4.88 -7.98
N GLU A 129 -1.80 4.13 -8.92
CA GLU A 129 -1.77 4.49 -10.33
C GLU A 129 -2.53 5.78 -10.61
N SER A 130 -3.68 5.95 -9.98
CA SER A 130 -4.50 7.14 -10.13
C SER A 130 -3.88 8.35 -9.44
N LYS A 131 -3.35 8.16 -8.23
CA LYS A 131 -2.81 9.26 -7.41
C LYS A 131 -1.45 9.73 -7.91
N TYR A 132 -0.64 8.82 -8.40
CA TYR A 132 0.72 9.08 -8.89
C TYR A 132 0.86 8.68 -10.36
N HIS A 133 -0.15 8.98 -11.16
CA HIS A 133 -0.20 8.54 -12.55
C HIS A 133 1.04 8.93 -13.37
N GLU A 134 1.66 10.06 -13.07
CA GLU A 134 2.87 10.50 -13.75
C GLU A 134 4.03 9.50 -13.63
N LEU A 135 4.16 8.86 -12.47
CA LEU A 135 5.21 7.86 -12.26
C LEU A 135 4.98 6.61 -13.10
N PHE A 136 3.71 6.25 -13.31
CA PHE A 136 3.34 5.08 -14.09
C PHE A 136 3.34 5.36 -15.59
N GLU A 137 2.98 6.55 -16.01
CA GLU A 137 3.03 6.97 -17.40
C GLU A 137 4.47 6.97 -17.95
N ARG A 138 5.42 7.47 -17.18
CA ARG A 138 6.85 7.47 -17.58
C ARG A 138 7.32 6.08 -17.94
N LYS A 139 6.89 5.07 -17.22
CA LYS A 139 7.28 3.69 -17.52
C LYS A 139 6.52 3.12 -18.71
N SER A 140 5.29 3.55 -18.94
CA SER A 140 4.56 3.19 -20.16
C SER A 140 5.27 3.72 -21.37
N GLU A 141 5.79 4.93 -21.32
CA GLU A 141 6.62 5.51 -22.37
C GLU A 141 7.93 4.74 -22.54
N GLU A 142 8.60 4.39 -21.45
CA GLU A 142 9.81 3.57 -21.48
C GLU A 142 9.56 2.16 -22.04
N LYS A 143 8.42 1.57 -21.75
CA LYS A 143 8.04 0.27 -22.31
C LYS A 143 7.65 0.35 -23.78
N ASN A 144 7.12 1.48 -24.21
CA ASN A 144 6.74 1.71 -25.59
C ASN A 144 7.93 2.17 -26.46
N ASP A 145 9.00 2.63 -25.81
CA ASP A 145 10.23 2.94 -26.51
C ASP A 145 10.88 1.66 -27.00
N PRO A 146 11.15 1.54 -28.32
CA PRO A 146 11.86 0.39 -28.84
C PRO A 146 13.22 0.27 -28.15
N LYS A 147 13.66 -0.98 -27.91
CA LYS A 147 14.99 -1.24 -27.35
C LYS A 147 16.10 -0.59 -28.19
N GLU A 148 15.83 -0.33 -29.44
CA GLU A 148 16.73 0.36 -30.36
C GLU A 148 17.04 1.79 -29.94
N ASP A 149 16.05 2.51 -29.43
CA ASP A 149 16.24 3.89 -28.96
C ASP A 149 17.15 3.93 -27.73
N LYS A 150 17.07 2.97 -26.84
CA LYS A 150 17.99 2.85 -25.71
C LYS A 150 19.41 2.56 -26.18
N LYS A 151 19.57 1.69 -27.18
CA LYS A 151 20.89 1.41 -27.77
C LYS A 151 21.42 2.66 -28.48
N GLY A 152 20.59 3.36 -29.22
CA GLY A 152 20.96 4.60 -29.90
C GLY A 152 21.39 5.68 -28.91
N PHE A 153 20.69 5.83 -27.82
CA PHE A 153 21.01 6.78 -26.77
C PHE A 153 22.34 6.44 -26.08
N LEU A 154 22.52 5.18 -25.73
CA LEU A 154 23.77 4.69 -25.11
C LEU A 154 24.94 4.80 -26.05
N SER A 155 24.75 4.48 -27.36
CA SER A 155 25.77 4.66 -28.38
C SER A 155 26.22 6.11 -28.49
N LYS A 156 25.29 7.04 -28.48
CA LYS A 156 25.61 8.48 -28.50
C LYS A 156 26.39 8.93 -27.28
N LEU A 157 26.07 8.36 -26.11
CA LEU A 157 26.79 8.65 -24.86
C LEU A 157 28.23 8.12 -24.88
N PHE A 158 28.45 6.97 -25.50
CA PHE A 158 29.77 6.33 -25.55
C PHE A 158 30.60 6.76 -26.76
N ASP A 159 29.99 7.23 -27.83
CA ASP A 159 30.68 7.74 -29.02
C ASP A 159 31.13 9.21 -28.86
N LEU A 160 30.75 9.81 -27.74
CA LEU A 160 31.27 11.11 -27.38
C LEU A 160 32.51 10.96 -26.50
#